data_4b24a85f244b953fbbf09da9fe8bfa3f
#
_entry.id   4b24a85f244b953fbbf09da9fe8bfa3f
#
_cell.length_a   1.000
_cell.length_b   1.000
_cell.length_c   1.000
_cell.angle_alpha   90.00
_cell.angle_beta   90.00
_cell.angle_gamma   90.00
#
_symmetry.space_group_name_H-M   'P 1'
#
loop_
_entity.id
_entity.type
_entity.pdbx_description
1 polymer ?
#
loop_
_entity_poly.entity_id
_entity_poly.type
_entity_poly.pdbx_seq_one_letter_code
_entity_poly.pdbx_strand_id
1 'polypeptide(L)'
;MKKAILIVSFGTTYPDTRQKNIAAITRQVRALYPDAVVEEAVSSTIVRNAMKKREHIEAKSPTEALESMKKQGVTHVAVFPTHVIDGIENHRLKEAAKKYAGAFEQIAVADALLAKPQDYEDVAKALWESLKEEVGDFPLILMGHGTEHAADASYAMMEQSLRAYAKHEIYIATVEGSITIKDVIARMKSGPQSRQNGKVLLTPFMLVAGDHANNDMAGGIS
;
A
#
# COMPACT_ATOMS: atom_id res chain seq x y z
N MET A 1 -0.95 -7.40 -31.08
CA MET A 1 -0.55 -6.61 -29.88
C MET A 1 -0.84 -7.46 -28.66
N LYS A 2 0.18 -7.88 -27.90
CA LYS A 2 -0.01 -8.67 -26.66
C LYS A 2 0.20 -7.74 -25.46
N LYS A 3 -0.85 -7.55 -24.67
CA LYS A 3 -0.86 -6.64 -23.50
C LYS A 3 -0.60 -7.40 -22.22
N ALA A 4 0.11 -6.79 -21.28
CA ALA A 4 0.29 -7.30 -19.92
C ALA A 4 0.14 -6.21 -18.87
N ILE A 5 -0.30 -6.61 -17.68
CA ILE A 5 -0.32 -5.79 -16.49
C ILE A 5 0.56 -6.48 -15.45
N LEU A 6 1.56 -5.78 -14.95
CA LEU A 6 2.44 -6.24 -13.88
C LEU A 6 2.03 -5.55 -12.57
N ILE A 7 1.44 -6.30 -11.67
CA ILE A 7 1.11 -5.81 -10.32
C ILE A 7 2.33 -5.98 -9.43
N VAL A 8 2.82 -4.89 -8.86
CA VAL A 8 4.02 -4.89 -8.02
C VAL A 8 3.65 -4.49 -6.60
N SER A 9 3.81 -5.41 -5.67
CA SER A 9 3.64 -5.16 -4.24
C SER A 9 4.99 -5.24 -3.51
N PHE A 10 5.07 -4.64 -2.32
CA PHE A 10 6.19 -4.89 -1.41
C PHE A 10 6.25 -6.38 -1.04
N GLY A 11 5.07 -7.01 -0.92
CA GLY A 11 4.89 -8.40 -0.56
C GLY A 11 4.67 -8.60 0.93
N THR A 12 4.34 -9.82 1.30
CA THR A 12 4.18 -10.26 2.69
C THR A 12 4.52 -11.74 2.83
N THR A 13 5.04 -12.10 4.00
CA THR A 13 5.30 -13.49 4.40
C THR A 13 4.07 -14.18 5.02
N TYR A 14 2.95 -13.46 5.17
CA TYR A 14 1.70 -13.98 5.72
C TYR A 14 0.78 -14.46 4.59
N PRO A 15 0.54 -15.78 4.44
CA PRO A 15 -0.26 -16.33 3.33
C PRO A 15 -1.68 -15.77 3.28
N ASP A 16 -2.35 -15.67 4.43
CA ASP A 16 -3.73 -15.16 4.53
C ASP A 16 -3.82 -13.70 4.09
N THR A 17 -2.87 -12.87 4.53
CA THR A 17 -2.77 -11.47 4.13
C THR A 17 -2.54 -11.35 2.62
N ARG A 18 -1.64 -12.17 2.08
CA ARG A 18 -1.37 -12.20 0.63
C ARG A 18 -2.64 -12.53 -0.16
N GLN A 19 -3.40 -13.54 0.30
CA GLN A 19 -4.64 -13.95 -0.34
C GLN A 19 -5.74 -12.89 -0.24
N LYS A 20 -5.88 -12.26 0.94
CA LYS A 20 -6.94 -11.26 1.19
C LYS A 20 -6.67 -9.91 0.52
N ASN A 21 -5.43 -9.49 0.42
CA ASN A 21 -5.05 -8.17 -0.10
C ASN A 21 -4.52 -8.26 -1.54
N ILE A 22 -3.33 -8.83 -1.76
CA ILE A 22 -2.66 -8.81 -3.07
C ILE A 22 -3.47 -9.59 -4.11
N ALA A 23 -3.84 -10.83 -3.77
CA ALA A 23 -4.61 -11.65 -4.69
C ALA A 23 -6.02 -11.11 -4.97
N ALA A 24 -6.61 -10.34 -4.04
CA ALA A 24 -7.89 -9.68 -4.30
C ALA A 24 -7.75 -8.59 -5.37
N ILE A 25 -6.70 -7.77 -5.30
CA ILE A 25 -6.39 -6.77 -6.34
C ILE A 25 -6.16 -7.44 -7.67
N THR A 26 -5.35 -8.50 -7.70
CA THR A 26 -5.06 -9.25 -8.92
C THR A 26 -6.32 -9.82 -9.56
N ARG A 27 -7.25 -10.36 -8.76
CA ARG A 27 -8.55 -10.84 -9.27
C ARG A 27 -9.38 -9.73 -9.89
N GLN A 28 -9.44 -8.55 -9.26
CA GLN A 28 -10.17 -7.40 -9.81
C GLN A 28 -9.54 -6.90 -11.11
N VAL A 29 -8.20 -6.79 -11.16
CA VAL A 29 -7.50 -6.38 -12.39
C VAL A 29 -7.73 -7.38 -13.52
N ARG A 30 -7.70 -8.69 -13.26
CA ARG A 30 -8.01 -9.71 -14.25
C ARG A 30 -9.45 -9.62 -14.77
N ALA A 31 -10.40 -9.32 -13.89
CA ALA A 31 -11.80 -9.15 -14.27
C ALA A 31 -12.01 -7.91 -15.16
N LEU A 32 -11.30 -6.82 -14.87
CA LEU A 32 -11.38 -5.57 -15.65
C LEU A 32 -10.64 -5.65 -17.00
N TYR A 33 -9.60 -6.48 -17.09
CA TYR A 33 -8.74 -6.59 -18.28
C TYR A 33 -8.57 -8.06 -18.71
N PRO A 34 -9.64 -8.73 -19.17
CA PRO A 34 -9.64 -10.17 -19.46
C PRO A 34 -8.67 -10.55 -20.59
N ASP A 35 -8.39 -9.61 -21.51
CA ASP A 35 -7.49 -9.83 -22.65
C ASP A 35 -6.01 -9.57 -22.34
N ALA A 36 -5.68 -9.13 -21.12
CA ALA A 36 -4.31 -8.86 -20.72
C ALA A 36 -3.73 -10.01 -19.89
N VAL A 37 -2.45 -10.29 -20.11
CA VAL A 37 -1.67 -11.17 -19.20
C VAL A 37 -1.46 -10.40 -17.89
N VAL A 38 -1.93 -10.92 -16.76
CA VAL A 38 -1.73 -10.30 -15.44
C VAL A 38 -0.78 -11.14 -14.62
N GLU A 39 0.39 -10.58 -14.31
CA GLU A 39 1.40 -11.18 -13.44
C GLU A 39 1.61 -10.35 -12.17
N GLU A 40 2.09 -11.01 -11.12
CA GLU A 40 2.47 -10.38 -9.85
C GLU A 40 3.98 -10.39 -9.69
N ALA A 41 4.52 -9.34 -9.04
CA ALA A 41 5.90 -9.29 -8.59
C ALA A 41 5.99 -8.72 -7.19
N VAL A 42 7.04 -9.12 -6.47
CA VAL A 42 7.34 -8.67 -5.10
C VAL A 42 8.63 -7.85 -5.13
N SER A 43 8.56 -6.57 -4.73
CA SER A 43 9.73 -5.68 -4.75
C SER A 43 10.74 -6.02 -3.65
N SER A 44 10.29 -6.37 -2.44
CA SER A 44 11.17 -6.69 -1.31
C SER A 44 11.95 -7.98 -1.49
N THR A 45 13.27 -7.89 -1.56
CA THR A 45 14.17 -9.05 -1.59
C THR A 45 14.07 -9.87 -0.32
N ILE A 46 13.90 -9.21 0.84
CA ILE A 46 13.76 -9.89 2.14
C ILE A 46 12.50 -10.76 2.13
N VAL A 47 11.38 -10.21 1.69
CA VAL A 47 10.11 -10.95 1.60
C VAL A 47 10.23 -12.12 0.62
N ARG A 48 10.79 -11.92 -0.58
CA ARG A 48 10.98 -13.00 -1.55
C ARG A 48 11.82 -14.14 -0.99
N ASN A 49 12.93 -13.81 -0.32
CA ASN A 49 13.80 -14.81 0.30
C ASN A 49 13.09 -15.57 1.42
N ALA A 50 12.28 -14.89 2.23
CA ALA A 50 11.50 -15.52 3.28
C ALA A 50 10.40 -16.42 2.72
N MET A 51 9.68 -16.00 1.67
CA MET A 51 8.69 -16.83 0.96
C MET A 51 9.34 -18.11 0.38
N LYS A 52 10.51 -17.96 -0.26
CA LYS A 52 11.26 -19.12 -0.79
C LYS A 52 11.68 -20.08 0.32
N LYS A 53 12.20 -19.56 1.43
CA LYS A 53 12.70 -20.37 2.55
C LYS A 53 11.59 -21.07 3.34
N ARG A 54 10.48 -20.37 3.61
CA ARG A 54 9.42 -20.85 4.50
C ARG A 54 8.30 -21.60 3.80
N GLU A 55 7.98 -21.17 2.56
CA GLU A 55 6.81 -21.64 1.83
C GLU A 55 7.17 -22.33 0.51
N HIS A 56 8.47 -22.35 0.14
CA HIS A 56 8.96 -22.84 -1.16
C HIS A 56 8.33 -22.13 -2.37
N ILE A 57 7.91 -20.87 -2.19
CA ILE A 57 7.33 -20.02 -3.24
C ILE A 57 8.44 -19.17 -3.85
N GLU A 58 8.64 -19.29 -5.16
CA GLU A 58 9.55 -18.45 -5.93
C GLU A 58 8.81 -17.23 -6.50
N ALA A 59 8.65 -16.18 -5.65
CA ALA A 59 8.08 -14.94 -6.11
C ALA A 59 9.07 -14.16 -6.98
N LYS A 60 8.62 -13.70 -8.16
CA LYS A 60 9.43 -12.91 -9.08
C LYS A 60 9.68 -11.50 -8.52
N SER A 61 10.87 -10.98 -8.75
CA SER A 61 11.13 -9.53 -8.67
C SER A 61 10.48 -8.81 -9.86
N PRO A 62 10.29 -7.48 -9.80
CA PRO A 62 9.80 -6.72 -10.96
C PRO A 62 10.64 -6.95 -12.23
N THR A 63 11.96 -7.00 -12.09
CA THR A 63 12.88 -7.26 -13.20
C THR A 63 12.69 -8.65 -13.80
N GLU A 64 12.60 -9.71 -12.98
CA GLU A 64 12.37 -11.08 -13.44
C GLU A 64 11.00 -11.22 -14.11
N ALA A 65 9.98 -10.52 -13.63
CA ALA A 65 8.66 -10.51 -14.24
C ALA A 65 8.69 -9.82 -15.62
N LEU A 66 9.36 -8.68 -15.75
CA LEU A 66 9.51 -7.98 -17.04
C LEU A 66 10.30 -8.83 -18.05
N GLU A 67 11.37 -9.50 -17.62
CA GLU A 67 12.10 -10.44 -18.48
C GLU A 67 11.22 -11.63 -18.93
N SER A 68 10.40 -12.15 -18.04
CA SER A 68 9.44 -13.20 -18.34
C SER A 68 8.43 -12.75 -19.40
N MET A 69 7.85 -11.55 -19.24
CA MET A 69 6.90 -10.95 -20.18
C MET A 69 7.53 -10.73 -21.56
N LYS A 70 8.78 -10.23 -21.61
CA LYS A 70 9.53 -10.07 -22.84
C LYS A 70 9.69 -11.40 -23.58
N LYS A 71 10.11 -12.46 -22.87
CA LYS A 71 10.24 -13.82 -23.45
C LYS A 71 8.92 -14.38 -23.96
N GLN A 72 7.81 -13.98 -23.36
CA GLN A 72 6.46 -14.38 -23.79
C GLN A 72 5.95 -13.59 -25.01
N GLY A 73 6.73 -12.64 -25.54
CA GLY A 73 6.35 -11.80 -26.69
C GLY A 73 5.30 -10.74 -26.35
N VAL A 74 5.25 -10.31 -25.09
CA VAL A 74 4.43 -9.15 -24.70
C VAL A 74 5.01 -7.89 -25.36
N THR A 75 4.13 -7.05 -25.89
CA THR A 75 4.50 -5.81 -26.59
C THR A 75 4.15 -4.56 -25.79
N HIS A 76 3.11 -4.60 -24.96
CA HIS A 76 2.64 -3.46 -24.16
C HIS A 76 2.52 -3.87 -22.70
N VAL A 77 3.18 -3.14 -21.81
CA VAL A 77 3.19 -3.41 -20.38
C VAL A 77 2.70 -2.19 -19.60
N ALA A 78 1.70 -2.40 -18.75
CA ALA A 78 1.34 -1.47 -17.69
C ALA A 78 1.88 -2.03 -16.35
N VAL A 79 2.76 -1.30 -15.68
CA VAL A 79 3.25 -1.64 -14.34
C VAL A 79 2.39 -0.92 -13.32
N PHE A 80 1.73 -1.68 -12.46
CA PHE A 80 0.79 -1.19 -11.44
C PHE A 80 1.40 -1.39 -10.04
N PRO A 81 2.00 -0.36 -9.44
CA PRO A 81 2.47 -0.42 -8.06
C PRO A 81 1.29 -0.41 -7.10
N THR A 82 1.38 -1.21 -6.04
CA THR A 82 0.44 -1.18 -4.92
C THR A 82 0.99 -0.36 -3.74
N HIS A 83 1.90 0.56 -4.01
CA HIS A 83 2.48 1.44 -3.00
C HIS A 83 1.50 2.57 -2.64
N VAL A 84 1.37 2.85 -1.34
CA VAL A 84 0.50 3.94 -0.86
C VAL A 84 1.11 5.31 -1.17
N ILE A 85 2.42 5.46 -0.97
CA ILE A 85 3.14 6.73 -1.16
C ILE A 85 4.22 6.60 -2.25
N ASP A 86 4.59 7.71 -2.88
CA ASP A 86 5.67 7.76 -3.89
C ASP A 86 7.06 7.81 -3.20
N GLY A 87 7.34 6.76 -2.42
CA GLY A 87 8.57 6.61 -1.67
C GLY A 87 9.66 5.82 -2.41
N ILE A 88 10.66 5.38 -1.65
CA ILE A 88 11.87 4.71 -2.15
C ILE A 88 11.54 3.51 -3.04
N GLU A 89 10.59 2.67 -2.64
CA GLU A 89 10.24 1.46 -3.40
C GLU A 89 9.58 1.79 -4.74
N ASN A 90 8.73 2.83 -4.78
CA ASN A 90 8.11 3.27 -6.02
C ASN A 90 9.14 3.88 -6.98
N HIS A 91 10.09 4.67 -6.46
CA HIS A 91 11.20 5.20 -7.26
C HIS A 91 12.07 4.07 -7.82
N ARG A 92 12.43 3.06 -7.02
CA ARG A 92 13.19 1.89 -7.48
C ARG A 92 12.45 1.13 -8.59
N LEU A 93 11.12 1.01 -8.48
CA LEU A 93 10.29 0.38 -9.48
C LEU A 93 10.30 1.17 -10.80
N LYS A 94 10.13 2.50 -10.73
CA LYS A 94 10.19 3.38 -11.91
C LYS A 94 11.55 3.28 -12.60
N GLU A 95 12.64 3.27 -11.85
CA GLU A 95 14.00 3.10 -12.38
C GLU A 95 14.23 1.70 -12.99
N ALA A 96 13.68 0.66 -12.37
CA ALA A 96 13.74 -0.69 -12.95
C ALA A 96 12.99 -0.76 -14.27
N ALA A 97 11.79 -0.19 -14.36
CA ALA A 97 10.99 -0.18 -15.58
C ALA A 97 11.64 0.63 -16.72
N LYS A 98 12.30 1.75 -16.43
CA LYS A 98 13.06 2.53 -17.42
C LYS A 98 14.09 1.71 -18.18
N LYS A 99 14.74 0.73 -17.54
CA LYS A 99 15.73 -0.14 -18.19
C LYS A 99 15.12 -1.02 -19.29
N TYR A 100 13.80 -1.16 -19.28
CA TYR A 100 13.04 -1.93 -20.26
C TYR A 100 12.33 -1.07 -21.31
N ALA A 101 12.56 0.26 -21.36
CA ALA A 101 11.89 1.16 -22.29
C ALA A 101 12.05 0.73 -23.76
N GLY A 102 13.19 0.13 -24.13
CA GLY A 102 13.43 -0.40 -25.50
C GLY A 102 13.10 -1.88 -25.67
N ALA A 103 12.63 -2.57 -24.63
CA ALA A 103 12.33 -4.00 -24.68
C ALA A 103 10.88 -4.32 -25.08
N PHE A 104 10.00 -3.32 -24.98
CA PHE A 104 8.59 -3.36 -25.33
C PHE A 104 8.27 -2.23 -26.29
N GLU A 105 7.20 -2.37 -27.07
CA GLU A 105 6.69 -1.25 -27.89
C GLU A 105 6.19 -0.11 -26.99
N GLN A 106 5.60 -0.46 -25.82
CA GLN A 106 5.20 0.49 -24.80
C GLN A 106 5.34 -0.13 -23.42
N ILE A 107 5.93 0.61 -22.49
CA ILE A 107 5.92 0.33 -21.06
C ILE A 107 5.54 1.62 -20.31
N ALA A 108 4.56 1.52 -19.42
CA ALA A 108 4.13 2.61 -18.56
C ALA A 108 4.06 2.15 -17.11
N VAL A 109 4.45 3.01 -16.18
CA VAL A 109 4.36 2.76 -14.73
C VAL A 109 3.30 3.71 -14.18
N ALA A 110 2.29 3.16 -13.53
CA ALA A 110 1.30 3.96 -12.83
C ALA A 110 1.92 4.65 -11.60
N ASP A 111 1.31 5.72 -11.16
CA ASP A 111 1.71 6.39 -9.92
C ASP A 111 1.36 5.55 -8.68
N ALA A 112 1.94 5.87 -7.53
CA ALA A 112 1.50 5.40 -6.23
C ALA A 112 0.08 5.91 -5.92
N LEU A 113 -0.57 5.34 -4.90
CA LEU A 113 -1.95 5.69 -4.54
C LEU A 113 -2.09 7.18 -4.18
N LEU A 114 -1.12 7.75 -3.47
CA LEU A 114 -1.08 9.15 -3.05
C LEU A 114 0.04 9.89 -3.79
N ALA A 115 -0.18 10.24 -5.06
CA ALA A 115 0.82 10.90 -5.89
C ALA A 115 0.42 12.34 -6.28
N LYS A 116 -0.88 12.63 -6.37
CA LYS A 116 -1.43 13.91 -6.82
C LYS A 116 -2.42 14.46 -5.80
N PRO A 117 -2.66 15.78 -5.75
CA PRO A 117 -3.62 16.38 -4.81
C PRO A 117 -5.01 15.74 -4.85
N GLN A 118 -5.53 15.42 -6.04
CA GLN A 118 -6.83 14.78 -6.21
C GLN A 118 -6.90 13.39 -5.58
N ASP A 119 -5.80 12.64 -5.58
CA ASP A 119 -5.75 11.29 -5.00
C ASP A 119 -6.10 11.31 -3.50
N TYR A 120 -5.65 12.35 -2.78
CA TYR A 120 -5.94 12.48 -1.34
C TYR A 120 -7.43 12.68 -1.06
N GLU A 121 -8.13 13.44 -1.92
CA GLU A 121 -9.58 13.64 -1.81
C GLU A 121 -10.34 12.35 -2.12
N ASP A 122 -9.97 11.68 -3.21
CA ASP A 122 -10.61 10.45 -3.65
C ASP A 122 -10.39 9.32 -2.64
N VAL A 123 -9.17 9.18 -2.12
CA VAL A 123 -8.83 8.18 -1.09
C VAL A 123 -9.53 8.52 0.24
N ALA A 124 -9.58 9.80 0.63
CA ALA A 124 -10.29 10.22 1.85
C ALA A 124 -11.77 9.83 1.78
N LYS A 125 -12.41 10.10 0.66
CA LYS A 125 -13.81 9.72 0.42
C LYS A 125 -13.97 8.19 0.49
N ALA A 126 -13.17 7.44 -0.26
CA ALA A 126 -13.28 5.99 -0.32
C ALA A 126 -13.05 5.33 1.06
N LEU A 127 -12.04 5.78 1.81
CA LEU A 127 -11.76 5.27 3.15
C LEU A 127 -12.90 5.58 4.12
N TRP A 128 -13.36 6.82 4.16
CA TRP A 128 -14.42 7.20 5.08
C TRP A 128 -15.72 6.45 4.80
N GLU A 129 -16.14 6.37 3.53
CA GLU A 129 -17.34 5.63 3.16
C GLU A 129 -17.26 4.14 3.51
N SER A 130 -16.06 3.56 3.53
CA SER A 130 -15.87 2.16 3.89
C SER A 130 -15.76 1.91 5.40
N LEU A 131 -15.36 2.91 6.20
CA LEU A 131 -15.06 2.74 7.62
C LEU A 131 -16.09 3.40 8.56
N LYS A 132 -16.87 4.36 8.11
CA LYS A 132 -17.74 5.20 8.95
C LYS A 132 -18.70 4.41 9.85
N GLU A 133 -19.24 3.29 9.37
CA GLU A 133 -20.14 2.44 10.15
C GLU A 133 -19.41 1.75 11.32
N GLU A 134 -18.18 1.30 11.10
CA GLU A 134 -17.34 0.66 12.12
C GLU A 134 -16.77 1.69 13.09
N VAL A 135 -16.38 2.87 12.58
CA VAL A 135 -15.85 3.97 13.38
C VAL A 135 -16.90 4.49 14.37
N GLY A 136 -18.13 4.69 13.92
CA GLY A 136 -19.18 5.30 14.74
C GLY A 136 -18.72 6.62 15.34
N ASP A 137 -18.82 6.77 16.66
CA ASP A 137 -18.40 7.98 17.41
C ASP A 137 -16.96 7.89 17.95
N PHE A 138 -16.23 6.80 17.69
CA PHE A 138 -14.87 6.64 18.22
C PHE A 138 -13.85 7.37 17.35
N PRO A 139 -12.82 8.00 17.96
CA PRO A 139 -11.68 8.48 17.20
C PRO A 139 -11.06 7.37 16.35
N LEU A 140 -10.70 7.70 15.11
CA LEU A 140 -10.05 6.79 14.19
C LEU A 140 -8.53 7.04 14.17
N ILE A 141 -7.75 5.99 14.36
CA ILE A 141 -6.30 6.02 14.13
C ILE A 141 -5.99 5.10 12.95
N LEU A 142 -5.43 5.66 11.90
CA LEU A 142 -4.89 4.92 10.79
C LEU A 142 -3.38 4.72 10.99
N MET A 143 -2.89 3.50 10.82
CA MET A 143 -1.48 3.18 10.97
C MET A 143 -0.85 2.91 9.62
N GLY A 144 -0.04 3.87 9.13
CA GLY A 144 0.79 3.73 7.93
C GLY A 144 2.13 3.05 8.23
N HIS A 145 2.83 2.60 7.20
CA HIS A 145 4.20 2.08 7.34
C HIS A 145 5.17 3.20 7.73
N GLY A 146 5.10 4.33 7.04
CA GLY A 146 6.07 5.41 7.18
C GLY A 146 7.34 5.16 6.35
N THR A 147 8.21 6.15 6.33
CA THR A 147 9.49 6.11 5.62
C THR A 147 10.39 7.25 6.06
N GLU A 148 11.71 7.09 5.96
CA GLU A 148 12.68 8.19 6.08
C GLU A 148 12.70 9.12 4.86
N HIS A 149 12.02 8.75 3.76
CA HIS A 149 11.93 9.55 2.54
C HIS A 149 10.95 10.72 2.71
N ALA A 150 11.18 11.83 1.97
CA ALA A 150 10.31 13.01 1.99
C ALA A 150 8.82 12.71 1.70
N ALA A 151 8.52 11.60 1.03
CA ALA A 151 7.16 11.13 0.80
C ALA A 151 6.39 10.78 2.09
N ASP A 152 7.05 10.69 3.24
CA ASP A 152 6.41 10.52 4.56
C ASP A 152 5.40 11.65 4.86
N ALA A 153 5.64 12.85 4.34
CA ALA A 153 4.70 13.98 4.42
C ALA A 153 3.30 13.68 3.86
N SER A 154 3.18 12.68 2.98
CA SER A 154 1.90 12.22 2.44
C SER A 154 0.92 11.75 3.53
N TYR A 155 1.42 11.21 4.63
CA TYR A 155 0.57 10.78 5.75
C TYR A 155 -0.09 11.95 6.47
N ALA A 156 0.65 13.05 6.68
CA ALA A 156 0.08 14.26 7.27
C ALA A 156 -0.96 14.91 6.34
N MET A 157 -0.68 14.95 5.04
CA MET A 157 -1.60 15.46 4.03
C MET A 157 -2.86 14.59 3.93
N MET A 158 -2.71 13.27 4.01
CA MET A 158 -3.84 12.34 4.01
C MET A 158 -4.71 12.51 5.27
N GLU A 159 -4.11 12.66 6.46
CA GLU A 159 -4.83 12.96 7.70
C GLU A 159 -5.68 14.22 7.53
N GLN A 160 -5.09 15.30 6.99
CA GLN A 160 -5.79 16.56 6.77
C GLN A 160 -6.98 16.39 5.80
N SER A 161 -6.77 15.72 4.68
CA SER A 161 -7.82 15.48 3.68
C SER A 161 -8.96 14.64 4.24
N LEU A 162 -8.63 13.59 4.97
CA LEU A 162 -9.62 12.69 5.57
C LEU A 162 -10.44 13.41 6.66
N ARG A 163 -9.80 14.20 7.52
CA ARG A 163 -10.50 15.03 8.53
C ARG A 163 -11.38 16.09 7.88
N ALA A 164 -10.92 16.70 6.80
CA ALA A 164 -11.68 17.70 6.06
C ALA A 164 -12.95 17.11 5.43
N TYR A 165 -12.87 15.88 4.90
CA TYR A 165 -14.00 15.19 4.30
C TYR A 165 -14.97 14.64 5.36
N ALA A 166 -14.45 13.86 6.30
CA ALA A 166 -15.26 13.12 7.29
C ALA A 166 -15.86 14.01 8.37
N LYS A 167 -15.27 15.19 8.66
CA LYS A 167 -15.61 16.03 9.81
C LYS A 167 -15.56 15.27 11.14
N HIS A 168 -14.62 14.32 11.25
CA HIS A 168 -14.47 13.40 12.35
C HIS A 168 -13.07 13.51 12.99
N GLU A 169 -12.91 12.98 14.19
CA GLU A 169 -11.62 12.94 14.88
C GLU A 169 -10.79 11.78 14.33
N ILE A 170 -9.81 12.09 13.46
CA ILE A 170 -9.00 11.12 12.75
C ILE A 170 -7.53 11.49 12.88
N TYR A 171 -6.70 10.50 13.05
CA TYR A 171 -5.25 10.62 13.13
C TYR A 171 -4.58 9.59 12.24
N ILE A 172 -3.40 9.93 11.70
CA ILE A 172 -2.53 8.97 11.04
C ILE A 172 -1.21 8.92 11.79
N ALA A 173 -0.85 7.73 12.24
CA ALA A 173 0.47 7.41 12.77
C ALA A 173 1.22 6.52 11.78
N THR A 174 2.52 6.42 11.95
CA THR A 174 3.38 5.54 11.15
C THR A 174 4.27 4.69 12.05
N VAL A 175 4.65 3.50 11.56
CA VAL A 175 5.56 2.60 12.27
C VAL A 175 7.01 3.09 12.19
N GLU A 176 7.44 3.48 10.97
CA GLU A 176 8.84 3.85 10.67
C GLU A 176 8.98 5.30 10.16
N GLY A 177 7.92 6.11 10.24
CA GLY A 177 7.94 7.49 9.76
C GLY A 177 8.06 8.51 10.86
N SER A 178 7.81 9.79 10.49
CA SER A 178 7.99 10.95 11.36
C SER A 178 6.87 11.14 12.39
N ILE A 179 5.67 10.60 12.15
CA ILE A 179 4.52 10.72 13.06
C ILE A 179 4.30 9.39 13.75
N THR A 180 4.78 9.26 14.97
CA THR A 180 4.66 8.01 15.73
C THR A 180 3.30 7.89 16.43
N ILE A 181 2.94 6.66 16.84
CA ILE A 181 1.75 6.45 17.67
C ILE A 181 1.80 7.23 18.99
N LYS A 182 3.00 7.45 19.55
CA LYS A 182 3.18 8.25 20.76
C LYS A 182 2.82 9.71 20.54
N ASP A 183 3.17 10.27 19.37
CA ASP A 183 2.82 11.65 19.00
C ASP A 183 1.30 11.78 18.85
N VAL A 184 0.66 10.80 18.21
CA VAL A 184 -0.80 10.76 18.08
C VAL A 184 -1.47 10.70 19.43
N ILE A 185 -1.04 9.83 20.34
CA ILE A 185 -1.58 9.74 21.71
C ILE A 185 -1.41 11.07 22.47
N ALA A 186 -0.26 11.75 22.32
CA ALA A 186 -0.05 13.04 22.93
C ALA A 186 -1.01 14.11 22.38
N ARG A 187 -1.21 14.15 21.08
CA ARG A 187 -2.19 15.04 20.41
C ARG A 187 -3.62 14.77 20.87
N MET A 188 -4.02 13.51 21.00
CA MET A 188 -5.33 13.10 21.47
C MET A 188 -5.58 13.57 22.92
N LYS A 189 -4.60 13.37 23.81
CA LYS A 189 -4.70 13.80 25.23
C LYS A 189 -4.85 15.31 25.38
N SER A 190 -4.35 16.11 24.47
CA SER A 190 -4.48 17.57 24.46
C SER A 190 -5.74 18.07 23.76
N GLY A 191 -6.46 17.20 23.06
CA GLY A 191 -7.67 17.55 22.30
C GLY A 191 -8.94 17.62 23.17
N PRO A 192 -9.97 18.36 22.71
CA PRO A 192 -11.20 18.56 23.47
C PRO A 192 -12.08 17.31 23.62
N GLN A 193 -11.96 16.33 22.75
CA GLN A 193 -12.82 15.12 22.72
C GLN A 193 -12.19 13.89 23.40
N SER A 194 -10.95 13.95 23.85
CA SER A 194 -10.19 12.82 24.42
C SER A 194 -10.76 12.24 25.73
N ARG A 195 -11.88 12.76 26.19
CA ARG A 195 -12.43 12.46 27.54
C ARG A 195 -13.61 11.48 27.54
N GLN A 196 -14.12 11.06 26.40
CA GLN A 196 -15.23 10.09 26.35
C GLN A 196 -14.72 8.69 26.11
N ASN A 197 -14.68 7.90 27.16
CA ASN A 197 -14.52 6.43 27.21
C ASN A 197 -13.16 5.80 26.86
N GLY A 198 -12.11 6.54 26.49
CA GLY A 198 -10.77 6.00 26.25
C GLY A 198 -10.65 4.95 25.15
N LYS A 199 -11.68 4.77 24.31
CA LYS A 199 -11.68 3.83 23.20
C LYS A 199 -11.38 4.55 21.88
N VAL A 200 -10.66 3.88 21.01
CA VAL A 200 -10.33 4.33 19.64
C VAL A 200 -10.49 3.16 18.70
N LEU A 201 -10.80 3.44 17.45
CA LEU A 201 -10.64 2.45 16.39
C LEU A 201 -9.24 2.60 15.79
N LEU A 202 -8.45 1.53 15.84
CA LEU A 202 -7.13 1.46 15.22
C LEU A 202 -7.20 0.50 14.03
N THR A 203 -6.85 0.99 12.84
CA THR A 203 -6.84 0.16 11.63
C THR A 203 -5.61 0.44 10.77
N PRO A 204 -5.05 -0.54 10.05
CA PRO A 204 -3.90 -0.32 9.18
C PRO A 204 -4.28 0.56 7.96
N PHE A 205 -3.39 1.50 7.65
CA PHE A 205 -3.37 2.24 6.39
C PHE A 205 -2.21 1.74 5.54
N MET A 206 -2.27 0.47 5.25
CA MET A 206 -1.29 -0.28 4.46
C MET A 206 -2.05 -1.19 3.52
N LEU A 207 -1.61 -1.25 2.28
CA LEU A 207 -2.26 -2.13 1.30
C LEU A 207 -2.07 -3.61 1.65
N VAL A 208 -1.01 -3.92 2.38
CA VAL A 208 -0.70 -5.26 2.86
C VAL A 208 -0.52 -5.21 4.38
N ALA A 209 -1.48 -5.73 5.11
CA ALA A 209 -1.39 -5.91 6.55
C ALA A 209 -0.40 -7.05 6.89
N GLY A 210 0.89 -6.76 6.80
CA GLY A 210 1.99 -7.70 7.04
C GLY A 210 2.39 -7.79 8.51
N ASP A 211 3.70 -7.85 8.76
CA ASP A 211 4.28 -8.03 10.08
C ASP A 211 3.85 -6.93 11.06
N HIS A 212 3.92 -5.68 10.64
CA HIS A 212 3.54 -4.53 11.46
C HIS A 212 2.07 -4.58 11.92
N ALA A 213 1.14 -4.96 11.04
CA ALA A 213 -0.26 -5.05 11.42
C ALA A 213 -0.52 -6.22 12.38
N ASN A 214 0.16 -7.35 12.21
CA ASN A 214 -0.06 -8.54 13.03
C ASN A 214 0.70 -8.51 14.36
N ASN A 215 1.90 -7.93 14.40
CA ASN A 215 2.77 -7.93 15.57
C ASN A 215 2.77 -6.60 16.31
N ASP A 216 2.91 -5.45 15.60
CA ASP A 216 3.03 -4.15 16.26
C ASP A 216 1.67 -3.55 16.63
N MET A 217 0.61 -3.84 15.84
CA MET A 217 -0.73 -3.30 16.10
C MET A 217 -1.62 -4.28 16.87
N ALA A 218 -1.63 -5.55 16.49
CA ALA A 218 -2.51 -6.59 17.05
C ALA A 218 -1.78 -7.60 17.94
N GLY A 219 -0.46 -7.51 18.04
CA GLY A 219 0.35 -8.35 18.92
C GLY A 219 0.07 -8.06 20.39
N GLY A 220 -0.07 -9.12 21.21
CA GLY A 220 -0.21 -8.96 22.66
C GLY A 220 1.05 -8.31 23.24
N ILE A 221 0.86 -7.42 24.23
CA ILE A 221 1.95 -6.90 25.05
C ILE A 221 2.45 -8.09 25.88
N SER A 222 3.61 -8.64 25.50
CA SER A 222 4.33 -9.65 26.28
C SER A 222 5.15 -8.99 27.37
#